data_028094b80e0db3b5a3f1d865011e65cc
#
_entry.id   028094b80e0db3b5a3f1d865011e65cc
#
_cell.length_a   1.000
_cell.length_b   1.000
_cell.length_c   1.000
_cell.angle_alpha   90.00
_cell.angle_beta   90.00
_cell.angle_gamma   90.00
#
_symmetry.space_group_name_H-M   'P 1'
#
loop_
_entity.id
_entity.type
_entity.pdbx_description
1 polymer ?
#
loop_
_entity_poly.entity_id
_entity_poly.type
_entity_poly.pdbx_seq_one_letter_code
_entity_poly.pdbx_strand_id
1 'polypeptide(L)'
;MKKIGIVIVFAFSLLISGCSLPGLGGSGGESIKVGTLSISESQIMGQMVKQLIEYYTDLDVVMVNNLGSSIVQHQAMLNGDVDITATRYTGTDLAGALGMTVVKDPEEALAIVQREFQERWDQTWFDSYGFENSYGFTVSKQLAEQYGLEKVSDLEPYANDLRFGVDNSWIHREGDGYEGFIETYGFEFPKIYPMQSGLVYQALKNNEMDVVLAYTSDGRISAYQLTLLEDDKQFFPPYDTSMVVRNEVLREYPQLQEILSKLVGKISTEKMQQLNYEADGKMREPAVIAQEFLEENDYFKEEE
;
A
#
# COMPACT_ATOMS: atom_id res chain seq x y z
N MET A 1 -7.65 33.19 -80.97
CA MET A 1 -8.73 32.28 -80.58
C MET A 1 -8.37 31.69 -79.27
N LYS A 2 -8.87 32.26 -78.18
CA LYS A 2 -8.56 31.86 -76.82
C LYS A 2 -9.73 31.04 -76.26
N LYS A 3 -9.49 29.81 -75.89
CA LYS A 3 -10.48 28.95 -75.17
C LYS A 3 -10.41 29.20 -73.72
N ILE A 4 -11.49 29.69 -73.13
CA ILE A 4 -11.68 29.85 -71.71
C ILE A 4 -12.21 28.52 -71.17
N GLY A 5 -11.43 27.88 -70.26
CA GLY A 5 -11.87 26.70 -69.57
C GLY A 5 -12.51 27.12 -68.23
N ILE A 6 -13.76 26.75 -68.02
CA ILE A 6 -14.50 26.92 -66.77
C ILE A 6 -14.11 25.77 -65.82
N VAL A 7 -13.50 26.11 -64.71
CA VAL A 7 -13.26 25.18 -63.63
C VAL A 7 -14.44 25.22 -62.65
N ILE A 8 -15.24 24.17 -62.66
CA ILE A 8 -16.32 23.95 -61.67
C ILE A 8 -15.69 23.34 -60.41
N VAL A 9 -15.62 24.14 -59.37
CA VAL A 9 -15.23 23.65 -58.04
C VAL A 9 -16.47 23.03 -57.38
N PHE A 10 -16.52 21.71 -57.30
CA PHE A 10 -17.53 20.97 -56.56
C PHE A 10 -17.11 20.99 -55.08
N ALA A 11 -17.75 21.82 -54.27
CA ALA A 11 -17.63 21.78 -52.81
C ALA A 11 -18.42 20.57 -52.30
N PHE A 12 -17.71 19.48 -51.97
CA PHE A 12 -18.27 18.29 -51.33
C PHE A 12 -18.34 18.54 -49.83
N SER A 13 -19.46 19.02 -49.32
CA SER A 13 -19.74 19.14 -47.90
C SER A 13 -20.01 17.73 -47.31
N LEU A 14 -19.00 17.09 -46.76
CA LEU A 14 -19.15 15.88 -45.96
C LEU A 14 -19.80 16.25 -44.63
N LEU A 15 -21.10 16.10 -44.54
CA LEU A 15 -21.83 15.98 -43.28
C LEU A 15 -21.43 14.65 -42.66
N ILE A 16 -20.45 14.68 -41.75
CA ILE A 16 -20.14 13.55 -40.85
C ILE A 16 -21.25 13.51 -39.81
N SER A 17 -22.36 12.86 -40.13
CA SER A 17 -23.31 12.40 -39.16
C SER A 17 -22.62 11.27 -38.40
N GLY A 18 -22.10 11.58 -37.20
CA GLY A 18 -21.60 10.56 -36.27
C GLY A 18 -22.74 9.65 -35.88
N CYS A 19 -22.92 8.53 -36.57
CA CYS A 19 -23.70 7.42 -36.07
C CYS A 19 -22.91 6.82 -34.89
N SER A 20 -23.31 7.13 -33.67
CA SER A 20 -22.93 6.34 -32.49
C SER A 20 -23.46 4.93 -32.71
N LEU A 21 -22.56 3.96 -32.91
CA LEU A 21 -22.91 2.55 -32.92
C LEU A 21 -23.45 2.18 -31.55
N PRO A 22 -24.68 1.64 -31.41
CA PRO A 22 -25.15 1.12 -30.17
C PRO A 22 -24.29 -0.09 -29.77
N GLY A 23 -23.54 0.03 -28.69
CA GLY A 23 -22.65 -1.03 -28.19
C GLY A 23 -21.16 -0.65 -28.05
N LEU A 24 -20.74 0.57 -28.46
CA LEU A 24 -19.39 1.11 -28.24
C LEU A 24 -19.40 2.45 -27.48
N GLY A 25 -20.55 2.82 -26.92
CA GLY A 25 -20.63 3.90 -25.96
C GLY A 25 -20.41 3.30 -24.58
N GLY A 26 -19.19 3.35 -24.08
CA GLY A 26 -19.03 3.37 -22.64
C GLY A 26 -19.91 4.50 -22.10
N SER A 27 -20.67 4.22 -21.06
CA SER A 27 -21.43 5.22 -20.33
C SER A 27 -20.50 6.40 -20.08
N GLY A 28 -20.83 7.58 -20.61
CA GLY A 28 -20.06 8.80 -20.42
C GLY A 28 -20.30 9.38 -19.03
N GLY A 29 -20.32 8.55 -17.99
CA GLY A 29 -20.20 8.90 -16.59
C GLY A 29 -18.72 9.09 -16.26
N GLU A 30 -18.39 10.11 -15.50
CA GLU A 30 -17.04 10.28 -14.97
C GLU A 30 -16.73 9.07 -14.10
N SER A 31 -15.70 8.30 -14.47
CA SER A 31 -15.27 7.12 -13.73
C SER A 31 -14.29 7.53 -12.65
N ILE A 32 -14.41 6.93 -11.45
CA ILE A 32 -13.45 7.10 -10.36
C ILE A 32 -12.18 6.29 -10.66
N LYS A 33 -11.02 6.92 -10.64
CA LYS A 33 -9.73 6.29 -10.91
C LYS A 33 -9.03 5.93 -9.62
N VAL A 34 -8.86 4.63 -9.36
CA VAL A 34 -8.18 4.11 -8.17
C VAL A 34 -6.77 3.65 -8.52
N GLY A 35 -5.77 4.30 -7.94
CA GLY A 35 -4.35 4.02 -8.11
C GLY A 35 -3.81 2.99 -7.12
N THR A 36 -2.99 2.04 -7.61
CA THR A 36 -2.31 1.04 -6.80
C THR A 36 -0.83 0.92 -7.15
N LEU A 37 -0.03 0.51 -6.19
CA LEU A 37 1.34 0.08 -6.39
C LEU A 37 1.36 -1.33 -7.04
N SER A 38 2.55 -1.81 -7.39
CA SER A 38 2.75 -3.15 -7.96
C SER A 38 2.81 -4.27 -6.93
N ILE A 39 2.66 -3.98 -5.63
CA ILE A 39 2.65 -4.96 -4.53
C ILE A 39 1.24 -5.46 -4.26
N SER A 40 1.12 -6.70 -3.81
CA SER A 40 -0.16 -7.39 -3.64
C SER A 40 -1.09 -6.69 -2.66
N GLU A 41 -0.62 -6.20 -1.52
CA GLU A 41 -1.46 -5.47 -0.57
C GLU A 41 -2.11 -4.23 -1.19
N SER A 42 -1.37 -3.49 -2.01
CA SER A 42 -1.92 -2.30 -2.67
C SER A 42 -2.99 -2.67 -3.70
N GLN A 43 -2.78 -3.75 -4.45
CA GLN A 43 -3.74 -4.24 -5.43
C GLN A 43 -5.00 -4.81 -4.76
N ILE A 44 -4.86 -5.55 -3.65
CA ILE A 44 -5.99 -6.08 -2.87
C ILE A 44 -6.81 -4.91 -2.28
N MET A 45 -6.14 -3.94 -1.65
CA MET A 45 -6.83 -2.76 -1.11
C MET A 45 -7.52 -1.94 -2.21
N GLY A 46 -6.87 -1.79 -3.37
CA GLY A 46 -7.50 -1.13 -4.52
C GLY A 46 -8.75 -1.83 -5.01
N GLN A 47 -8.75 -3.16 -5.01
CA GLN A 47 -9.93 -3.95 -5.38
C GLN A 47 -11.04 -3.87 -4.31
N MET A 48 -10.69 -3.79 -3.01
CA MET A 48 -11.68 -3.55 -1.96
C MET A 48 -12.35 -2.19 -2.13
N VAL A 49 -11.55 -1.13 -2.36
CA VAL A 49 -12.06 0.23 -2.63
C VAL A 49 -12.99 0.24 -3.85
N LYS A 50 -12.55 -0.37 -4.96
CA LYS A 50 -13.35 -0.49 -6.19
C LYS A 50 -14.69 -1.16 -5.93
N GLN A 51 -14.67 -2.34 -5.33
CA GLN A 51 -15.88 -3.16 -5.14
C GLN A 51 -16.86 -2.50 -4.17
N LEU A 52 -16.39 -1.77 -3.14
CA LEU A 52 -17.26 -1.00 -2.27
C LEU A 52 -17.93 0.16 -2.99
N ILE A 53 -17.18 0.93 -3.78
CA ILE A 53 -17.76 2.03 -4.55
C ILE A 53 -18.81 1.52 -5.53
N GLU A 54 -18.51 0.48 -6.31
CA GLU A 54 -19.41 -0.09 -7.31
C GLU A 54 -20.64 -0.78 -6.67
N TYR A 55 -20.52 -1.29 -5.43
CA TYR A 55 -21.65 -1.89 -4.72
C TYR A 55 -22.65 -0.85 -4.19
N TYR A 56 -22.13 0.23 -3.60
CA TYR A 56 -22.97 1.24 -2.95
C TYR A 56 -23.37 2.41 -3.86
N THR A 57 -22.87 2.46 -5.09
CA THR A 57 -23.13 3.54 -6.04
C THR A 57 -23.26 3.03 -7.47
N ASP A 58 -23.77 3.84 -8.38
CA ASP A 58 -23.80 3.57 -9.83
C ASP A 58 -22.52 4.09 -10.53
N LEU A 59 -21.43 4.36 -9.77
CA LEU A 59 -20.18 4.88 -10.33
C LEU A 59 -19.31 3.74 -10.86
N ASP A 60 -18.77 3.92 -12.06
CA ASP A 60 -17.76 3.03 -12.63
C ASP A 60 -16.39 3.33 -12.02
N VAL A 61 -15.61 2.28 -11.66
CA VAL A 61 -14.25 2.43 -11.14
C VAL A 61 -13.21 1.85 -12.09
N VAL A 62 -12.26 2.69 -12.47
CA VAL A 62 -11.12 2.32 -13.32
C VAL A 62 -9.87 2.16 -12.46
N MET A 63 -9.24 0.99 -12.55
CA MET A 63 -7.97 0.73 -11.85
C MET A 63 -6.78 1.27 -12.63
N VAL A 64 -5.95 2.07 -11.97
CA VAL A 64 -4.64 2.55 -12.46
C VAL A 64 -3.55 1.79 -11.70
N ASN A 65 -3.24 0.60 -12.20
CA ASN A 65 -2.36 -0.34 -11.52
C ASN A 65 -0.87 -0.09 -11.78
N ASN A 66 -0.03 -0.65 -10.92
CA ASN A 66 1.43 -0.71 -11.08
C ASN A 66 2.12 0.67 -11.10
N LEU A 67 1.62 1.61 -10.34
CA LEU A 67 2.35 2.83 -10.07
C LEU A 67 3.63 2.48 -9.30
N GLY A 68 4.78 2.93 -9.82
CA GLY A 68 6.07 2.40 -9.42
C GLY A 68 6.55 2.79 -8.00
N SER A 69 5.94 3.84 -7.39
CA SER A 69 6.30 4.31 -6.04
C SER A 69 5.24 5.25 -5.48
N SER A 70 5.30 5.53 -4.16
CA SER A 70 4.43 6.53 -3.51
C SER A 70 4.59 7.93 -4.12
N ILE A 71 5.79 8.29 -4.57
CA ILE A 71 6.03 9.57 -5.26
C ILE A 71 5.29 9.60 -6.61
N VAL A 72 5.30 8.50 -7.36
CA VAL A 72 4.56 8.40 -8.64
C VAL A 72 3.06 8.45 -8.38
N GLN A 73 2.55 7.78 -7.35
CA GLN A 73 1.14 7.89 -6.94
C GLN A 73 0.78 9.33 -6.59
N HIS A 74 1.63 10.02 -5.82
CA HIS A 74 1.40 11.40 -5.45
C HIS A 74 1.31 12.32 -6.66
N GLN A 75 2.24 12.20 -7.61
CA GLN A 75 2.21 12.98 -8.85
C GLN A 75 0.96 12.67 -9.69
N ALA A 76 0.55 11.41 -9.78
CA ALA A 76 -0.68 11.03 -10.49
C ALA A 76 -1.93 11.67 -9.88
N MET A 77 -2.01 11.79 -8.56
CA MET A 77 -3.09 12.51 -7.87
C MET A 77 -3.04 14.03 -8.16
N LEU A 78 -1.86 14.64 -8.12
CA LEU A 78 -1.70 16.08 -8.43
C LEU A 78 -2.09 16.41 -9.87
N ASN A 79 -1.83 15.50 -10.80
CA ASN A 79 -2.18 15.65 -12.22
C ASN A 79 -3.66 15.34 -12.53
N GLY A 80 -4.40 14.71 -11.60
CA GLY A 80 -5.76 14.21 -11.86
C GLY A 80 -5.81 12.92 -12.68
N ASP A 81 -4.67 12.21 -12.77
CA ASP A 81 -4.61 10.89 -13.41
C ASP A 81 -5.17 9.79 -12.51
N VAL A 82 -5.21 10.04 -11.20
CA VAL A 82 -5.75 9.20 -10.13
C VAL A 82 -6.57 10.05 -9.17
N ASP A 83 -7.71 9.54 -8.74
CA ASP A 83 -8.64 10.19 -7.83
C ASP A 83 -8.48 9.68 -6.38
N ILE A 84 -8.20 8.39 -6.25
CA ILE A 84 -7.98 7.69 -4.98
C ILE A 84 -6.71 6.87 -5.09
N THR A 85 -5.78 7.00 -4.14
CA THR A 85 -4.70 6.04 -3.96
C THR A 85 -5.09 5.06 -2.86
N ALA A 86 -5.13 3.77 -3.18
CA ALA A 86 -5.60 2.73 -2.27
C ALA A 86 -4.67 2.50 -1.08
N THR A 87 -3.37 2.74 -1.24
CA THR A 87 -2.38 2.60 -0.16
C THR A 87 -1.37 3.74 -0.20
N ARG A 88 -1.23 4.41 0.94
CA ARG A 88 -0.19 5.38 1.25
C ARG A 88 0.35 5.05 2.64
N TYR A 89 1.62 5.34 2.88
CA TYR A 89 2.29 5.00 4.13
C TYR A 89 2.79 6.27 4.80
N THR A 90 2.44 6.48 6.08
CA THR A 90 2.73 7.72 6.81
C THR A 90 4.21 8.10 6.74
N GLY A 91 5.12 7.21 7.12
CA GLY A 91 6.56 7.48 7.11
C GLY A 91 7.14 7.72 5.71
N THR A 92 6.64 6.98 4.70
CA THR A 92 7.08 7.18 3.30
C THR A 92 6.71 8.56 2.79
N ASP A 93 5.51 9.04 3.09
CA ASP A 93 5.04 10.33 2.58
C ASP A 93 5.53 11.52 3.39
N LEU A 94 5.76 11.35 4.69
CA LEU A 94 6.48 12.34 5.49
C LEU A 94 7.85 12.66 4.87
N ALA A 95 8.63 11.65 4.56
CA ALA A 95 9.95 11.84 3.95
C ALA A 95 9.87 12.22 2.45
N GLY A 96 9.04 11.50 1.67
CA GLY A 96 8.99 11.61 0.22
C GLY A 96 8.19 12.80 -0.30
N ALA A 97 6.89 12.86 0.00
CA ALA A 97 6.01 13.90 -0.52
C ALA A 97 6.17 15.23 0.24
N LEU A 98 6.34 15.16 1.57
CA LEU A 98 6.41 16.35 2.42
C LEU A 98 7.83 16.86 2.63
N GLY A 99 8.86 16.03 2.43
CA GLY A 99 10.27 16.40 2.66
C GLY A 99 10.57 16.69 4.14
N MET A 100 9.86 16.02 5.05
CA MET A 100 9.96 16.22 6.50
C MET A 100 10.90 15.18 7.13
N THR A 101 11.40 15.48 8.30
CA THR A 101 12.18 14.52 9.11
C THR A 101 11.27 13.42 9.65
N VAL A 102 11.90 12.30 10.01
CA VAL A 102 11.20 11.14 10.60
C VAL A 102 10.49 11.54 11.89
N VAL A 103 9.20 11.17 11.99
CA VAL A 103 8.38 11.26 13.19
C VAL A 103 8.14 9.83 13.65
N LYS A 104 8.46 9.52 14.91
CA LYS A 104 8.39 8.14 15.45
C LYS A 104 7.05 7.81 16.11
N ASP A 105 6.32 8.82 16.55
CA ASP A 105 4.97 8.63 17.12
C ASP A 105 3.95 8.44 15.98
N PRO A 106 3.22 7.30 15.94
CA PRO A 106 2.28 7.01 14.86
C PRO A 106 1.10 7.99 14.79
N GLU A 107 0.58 8.43 15.94
CA GLU A 107 -0.55 9.36 15.99
C GLU A 107 -0.12 10.75 15.49
N GLU A 108 1.07 11.21 15.89
CA GLU A 108 1.65 12.46 15.41
C GLU A 108 1.94 12.39 13.91
N ALA A 109 2.54 11.28 13.42
CA ALA A 109 2.83 11.06 12.01
C ALA A 109 1.55 11.13 11.16
N LEU A 110 0.48 10.45 11.58
CA LEU A 110 -0.81 10.46 10.91
C LEU A 110 -1.43 11.87 10.90
N ALA A 111 -1.43 12.55 12.04
CA ALA A 111 -1.99 13.91 12.15
C ALA A 111 -1.26 14.92 11.23
N ILE A 112 0.06 14.75 11.07
CA ILE A 112 0.86 15.60 10.17
C ILE A 112 0.47 15.34 8.71
N VAL A 113 0.47 14.09 8.25
CA VAL A 113 0.13 13.81 6.85
C VAL A 113 -1.30 14.22 6.52
N GLN A 114 -2.26 14.01 7.42
CA GLN A 114 -3.64 14.47 7.26
C GLN A 114 -3.73 15.98 7.06
N ARG A 115 -3.10 16.75 7.95
CA ARG A 115 -3.10 18.21 7.86
C ARG A 115 -2.40 18.71 6.61
N GLU A 116 -1.17 18.24 6.35
CA GLU A 116 -0.35 18.75 5.24
C GLU A 116 -0.94 18.39 3.87
N PHE A 117 -1.53 17.20 3.70
CA PHE A 117 -2.19 16.81 2.46
C PHE A 117 -3.45 17.63 2.22
N GLN A 118 -4.22 17.89 3.27
CA GLN A 118 -5.39 18.77 3.20
C GLN A 118 -5.00 20.20 2.82
N GLU A 119 -4.00 20.77 3.49
CA GLU A 119 -3.62 22.19 3.31
C GLU A 119 -2.89 22.45 2.00
N ARG A 120 -1.98 21.56 1.58
CA ARG A 120 -1.15 21.76 0.38
C ARG A 120 -1.81 21.34 -0.90
N TRP A 121 -2.63 20.29 -0.87
CA TRP A 121 -3.08 19.64 -2.11
C TRP A 121 -4.59 19.39 -2.18
N ASP A 122 -5.35 19.82 -1.19
CA ASP A 122 -6.83 19.61 -1.12
C ASP A 122 -7.16 18.10 -1.25
N GLN A 123 -6.48 17.28 -0.44
CA GLN A 123 -6.62 15.81 -0.40
C GLN A 123 -6.95 15.38 1.03
N THR A 124 -7.86 14.43 1.17
CA THR A 124 -8.19 13.78 2.44
C THR A 124 -7.35 12.51 2.58
N TRP A 125 -6.51 12.49 3.60
CA TRP A 125 -5.82 11.29 4.08
C TRP A 125 -6.72 10.65 5.14
N PHE A 126 -7.25 9.46 4.86
CA PHE A 126 -8.11 8.74 5.80
C PHE A 126 -7.30 8.17 6.97
N ASP A 127 -7.98 7.82 8.06
CA ASP A 127 -7.35 7.06 9.13
C ASP A 127 -6.86 5.70 8.63
N SER A 128 -5.93 5.08 9.39
CA SER A 128 -5.32 3.81 9.01
C SER A 128 -6.37 2.72 8.84
N TYR A 129 -6.14 1.83 7.88
CA TYR A 129 -6.88 0.57 7.75
C TYR A 129 -6.76 -0.33 8.98
N GLY A 130 -5.69 -0.16 9.79
CA GLY A 130 -5.36 -0.96 10.96
C GLY A 130 -4.14 -1.87 10.76
N PHE A 131 -3.42 -1.75 9.63
CA PHE A 131 -2.16 -2.44 9.40
C PHE A 131 -1.05 -1.46 8.99
N GLU A 132 0.17 -1.90 9.19
CA GLU A 132 1.38 -1.21 8.76
C GLU A 132 2.23 -2.10 7.84
N ASN A 133 3.07 -1.47 7.03
CA ASN A 133 4.11 -2.13 6.25
C ASN A 133 5.48 -1.55 6.60
N SER A 134 5.94 -1.89 7.81
CA SER A 134 7.21 -1.49 8.38
C SER A 134 8.26 -2.59 8.24
N TYR A 135 9.47 -2.33 8.70
CA TYR A 135 10.43 -3.38 9.01
C TYR A 135 10.14 -3.99 10.39
N GLY A 136 10.45 -5.29 10.55
CA GLY A 136 10.31 -5.95 11.83
C GLY A 136 11.29 -7.10 12.02
N PHE A 137 11.85 -7.20 13.21
CA PHE A 137 12.69 -8.32 13.60
C PHE A 137 11.83 -9.57 13.73
N THR A 138 12.17 -10.60 12.98
CA THR A 138 11.36 -11.80 12.85
C THR A 138 12.20 -13.03 13.15
N VAL A 139 11.64 -13.96 13.91
CA VAL A 139 12.26 -15.22 14.31
C VAL A 139 11.35 -16.40 13.97
N SER A 140 11.87 -17.63 14.02
CA SER A 140 11.00 -18.79 13.96
C SER A 140 10.15 -18.91 15.22
N LYS A 141 8.93 -19.43 15.12
CA LYS A 141 8.08 -19.71 16.29
C LYS A 141 8.80 -20.58 17.33
N GLN A 142 9.57 -21.57 16.87
CA GLN A 142 10.34 -22.44 17.76
C GLN A 142 11.38 -21.65 18.57
N LEU A 143 12.11 -20.72 17.93
CA LEU A 143 13.10 -19.90 18.64
C LEU A 143 12.44 -18.97 19.63
N ALA A 144 11.31 -18.33 19.23
CA ALA A 144 10.53 -17.46 20.12
C ALA A 144 10.09 -18.22 21.39
N GLU A 145 9.51 -19.41 21.23
CA GLU A 145 9.07 -20.24 22.36
C GLU A 145 10.25 -20.72 23.23
N GLN A 146 11.37 -21.10 22.60
CA GLN A 146 12.55 -21.62 23.31
C GLN A 146 13.20 -20.57 24.23
N TYR A 147 13.27 -19.32 23.78
CA TYR A 147 13.94 -18.23 24.50
C TYR A 147 12.96 -17.24 25.14
N GLY A 148 11.65 -17.42 24.93
CA GLY A 148 10.62 -16.49 25.44
C GLY A 148 10.70 -15.11 24.79
N LEU A 149 10.96 -15.06 23.47
CA LEU A 149 11.11 -13.81 22.72
C LEU A 149 9.74 -13.27 22.33
N GLU A 150 9.41 -12.09 22.81
CA GLU A 150 8.18 -11.36 22.45
C GLU A 150 8.51 -10.02 21.77
N LYS A 151 9.62 -9.40 22.13
CA LYS A 151 10.05 -8.08 21.69
C LYS A 151 11.52 -8.05 21.32
N VAL A 152 11.93 -7.02 20.58
CA VAL A 152 13.30 -6.87 20.07
C VAL A 152 14.34 -6.82 21.19
N SER A 153 14.04 -6.17 22.31
CA SER A 153 14.93 -6.14 23.48
C SER A 153 15.23 -7.53 24.07
N ASP A 154 14.36 -8.51 23.88
CA ASP A 154 14.58 -9.87 24.39
C ASP A 154 15.70 -10.62 23.64
N LEU A 155 16.13 -10.10 22.49
CA LEU A 155 17.25 -10.66 21.70
C LEU A 155 18.62 -10.37 22.33
N GLU A 156 18.75 -9.31 23.14
CA GLU A 156 20.02 -8.82 23.66
C GLU A 156 20.87 -9.93 24.31
N PRO A 157 20.35 -10.79 25.23
CA PRO A 157 21.16 -11.83 25.88
C PRO A 157 21.73 -12.88 24.93
N TYR A 158 21.13 -13.02 23.75
CA TYR A 158 21.42 -14.08 22.78
C TYR A 158 22.12 -13.57 21.52
N ALA A 159 22.17 -12.25 21.29
CA ALA A 159 22.58 -11.62 20.04
C ALA A 159 23.96 -12.08 19.55
N ASN A 160 24.91 -12.35 20.46
CA ASN A 160 26.26 -12.84 20.13
C ASN A 160 26.27 -14.21 19.43
N ASP A 161 25.26 -15.03 19.67
CA ASP A 161 25.19 -16.39 19.12
C ASP A 161 24.26 -16.49 17.93
N LEU A 162 23.32 -15.55 17.78
CA LEU A 162 22.32 -15.53 16.72
C LEU A 162 22.89 -15.06 15.36
N ARG A 163 22.46 -15.72 14.29
CA ARG A 163 22.74 -15.33 12.90
C ARG A 163 21.65 -14.39 12.43
N PHE A 164 22.02 -13.16 12.10
CA PHE A 164 21.09 -12.13 11.65
C PHE A 164 21.12 -11.95 10.14
N GLY A 165 20.04 -12.32 9.46
CA GLY A 165 19.82 -12.14 8.04
C GLY A 165 19.10 -10.85 7.73
N VAL A 166 19.65 -10.02 6.85
CA VAL A 166 19.11 -8.67 6.63
C VAL A 166 19.32 -8.20 5.19
N ASP A 167 18.41 -7.32 4.72
CA ASP A 167 18.57 -6.64 3.45
C ASP A 167 19.84 -5.76 3.45
N ASN A 168 20.62 -5.87 2.39
CA ASN A 168 21.89 -5.14 2.28
C ASN A 168 21.68 -3.60 2.27
N SER A 169 20.55 -3.11 1.77
CA SER A 169 20.26 -1.68 1.73
C SER A 169 19.96 -1.12 3.12
N TRP A 170 19.31 -1.92 3.98
CA TRP A 170 18.97 -1.49 5.33
C TRP A 170 20.22 -1.29 6.21
N ILE A 171 21.24 -2.12 6.06
CA ILE A 171 22.47 -2.02 6.88
C ILE A 171 23.07 -0.60 6.82
N HIS A 172 23.00 0.03 5.66
CA HIS A 172 23.61 1.33 5.38
C HIS A 172 22.64 2.51 5.42
N ARG A 173 21.41 2.30 5.86
CA ARG A 173 20.43 3.39 5.97
C ARG A 173 20.82 4.32 7.12
N GLU A 174 20.68 5.60 6.87
CA GLU A 174 20.88 6.64 7.88
C GLU A 174 19.65 6.73 8.79
N GLY A 175 19.88 6.74 10.08
CA GLY A 175 18.84 6.90 11.11
C GLY A 175 18.12 5.61 11.51
N ASP A 176 17.46 4.94 10.59
CA ASP A 176 16.68 3.70 10.84
C ASP A 176 17.36 2.42 10.30
N GLY A 177 18.67 2.49 10.04
CA GLY A 177 19.50 1.36 9.66
C GLY A 177 20.22 0.71 10.84
N TYR A 178 21.23 -0.11 10.54
CA TYR A 178 21.89 -0.94 11.57
C TYR A 178 22.63 -0.12 12.65
N GLU A 179 23.26 1.01 12.27
CA GLU A 179 23.93 1.88 13.23
C GLU A 179 22.91 2.50 14.21
N GLY A 180 21.79 3.02 13.71
CA GLY A 180 20.70 3.54 14.54
C GLY A 180 20.05 2.47 15.41
N PHE A 181 19.99 1.21 14.93
CA PHE A 181 19.55 0.06 15.75
C PHE A 181 20.47 -0.13 16.96
N ILE A 182 21.80 -0.17 16.77
CA ILE A 182 22.77 -0.32 17.86
C ILE A 182 22.64 0.84 18.87
N GLU A 183 22.49 2.07 18.38
CA GLU A 183 22.32 3.25 19.24
C GLU A 183 21.03 3.16 20.06
N THR A 184 19.95 2.67 19.48
CA THR A 184 18.63 2.60 20.12
C THR A 184 18.52 1.41 21.07
N TYR A 185 18.90 0.22 20.63
CA TYR A 185 18.74 -1.01 21.39
C TYR A 185 19.91 -1.31 22.31
N GLY A 186 21.11 -0.79 22.05
CA GLY A 186 22.28 -0.92 22.90
C GLY A 186 23.05 -2.25 22.73
N PHE A 187 22.70 -3.06 21.74
CA PHE A 187 23.40 -4.30 21.40
C PHE A 187 23.61 -4.44 19.89
N GLU A 188 24.47 -5.37 19.49
CA GLU A 188 24.77 -5.66 18.10
C GLU A 188 24.71 -7.16 17.81
N PHE A 189 24.58 -7.50 16.53
CA PHE A 189 24.70 -8.88 16.04
C PHE A 189 26.06 -9.06 15.38
N PRO A 190 27.04 -9.78 16.00
CA PRO A 190 28.35 -10.00 15.37
C PRO A 190 28.29 -10.85 14.09
N LYS A 191 27.20 -11.62 13.94
CA LYS A 191 26.99 -12.52 12.79
C LYS A 191 25.90 -12.00 11.87
N ILE A 192 26.22 -10.98 11.07
CA ILE A 192 25.30 -10.38 10.10
C ILE A 192 25.51 -11.01 8.73
N TYR A 193 24.42 -11.35 8.05
CA TYR A 193 24.40 -11.95 6.73
C TYR A 193 23.56 -11.11 5.76
N PRO A 194 24.19 -10.23 4.98
CA PRO A 194 23.49 -9.46 3.95
C PRO A 194 22.93 -10.36 2.87
N MET A 195 21.66 -10.16 2.50
CA MET A 195 21.01 -10.94 1.44
C MET A 195 19.93 -10.09 0.74
N GLN A 196 19.32 -10.62 -0.31
CA GLN A 196 18.17 -9.97 -0.90
C GLN A 196 16.96 -10.09 0.03
N SER A 197 16.18 -9.01 0.18
CA SER A 197 15.03 -8.94 1.10
C SER A 197 14.03 -10.09 0.91
N GLY A 198 13.82 -10.55 -0.32
CA GLY A 198 12.98 -11.71 -0.59
C GLY A 198 13.50 -13.06 -0.07
N LEU A 199 14.80 -13.19 0.20
CA LEU A 199 15.43 -14.44 0.65
C LEU A 199 15.44 -14.62 2.16
N VAL A 200 15.27 -13.55 2.94
CA VAL A 200 15.33 -13.59 4.42
C VAL A 200 14.33 -14.59 5.02
N TYR A 201 13.13 -14.64 4.48
CA TYR A 201 12.06 -15.52 4.96
C TYR A 201 12.39 -17.01 4.75
N GLN A 202 12.94 -17.34 3.58
CA GLN A 202 13.31 -18.73 3.26
C GLN A 202 14.51 -19.17 4.09
N ALA A 203 15.49 -18.27 4.29
CA ALA A 203 16.65 -18.54 5.13
C ALA A 203 16.25 -18.80 6.59
N LEU A 204 15.28 -18.02 7.12
CA LEU A 204 14.72 -18.26 8.45
C LEU A 204 13.96 -19.59 8.53
N LYS A 205 13.07 -19.87 7.56
CA LYS A 205 12.33 -21.14 7.48
C LYS A 205 13.24 -22.37 7.43
N ASN A 206 14.37 -22.28 6.74
CA ASN A 206 15.33 -23.36 6.59
C ASN A 206 16.32 -23.47 7.75
N ASN A 207 16.19 -22.64 8.81
CA ASN A 207 17.16 -22.54 9.91
C ASN A 207 18.59 -22.16 9.47
N GLU A 208 18.72 -21.44 8.35
CA GLU A 208 19.98 -20.85 7.91
C GLU A 208 20.29 -19.56 8.66
N MET A 209 19.23 -18.84 9.07
CA MET A 209 19.26 -17.66 9.94
C MET A 209 18.41 -17.91 11.18
N ASP A 210 18.73 -17.20 12.25
CA ASP A 210 18.02 -17.29 13.55
C ASP A 210 17.08 -16.07 13.74
N VAL A 211 17.52 -14.92 13.27
CA VAL A 211 16.76 -13.66 13.23
C VAL A 211 16.85 -13.08 11.82
N VAL A 212 15.78 -12.50 11.32
CA VAL A 212 15.82 -11.74 10.07
C VAL A 212 15.07 -10.41 10.21
N LEU A 213 15.43 -9.45 9.38
CA LEU A 213 14.64 -8.25 9.20
C LEU A 213 13.66 -8.49 8.05
N ALA A 214 12.36 -8.47 8.36
CA ALA A 214 11.27 -8.73 7.44
C ALA A 214 10.41 -7.47 7.23
N TYR A 215 9.52 -7.47 6.25
CA TYR A 215 8.41 -6.51 6.17
C TYR A 215 7.22 -7.05 6.96
N THR A 216 6.62 -6.22 7.82
CA THR A 216 5.59 -6.63 8.79
C THR A 216 4.32 -7.19 8.13
N SER A 217 3.96 -6.73 6.95
CA SER A 217 2.78 -7.20 6.19
C SER A 217 3.05 -8.39 5.26
N ASP A 218 4.28 -8.91 5.19
CA ASP A 218 4.63 -9.98 4.24
C ASP A 218 3.92 -11.30 4.56
N GLY A 219 3.24 -11.85 3.56
CA GLY A 219 2.46 -13.08 3.71
C GLY A 219 3.25 -14.32 4.13
N ARG A 220 4.57 -14.34 3.88
CA ARG A 220 5.45 -15.44 4.29
C ARG A 220 5.62 -15.54 5.80
N ILE A 221 5.40 -14.46 6.56
CA ILE A 221 5.38 -14.49 8.03
C ILE A 221 4.27 -15.44 8.49
N SER A 222 3.05 -15.25 8.03
CA SER A 222 1.91 -16.14 8.31
C SER A 222 2.13 -17.54 7.74
N ALA A 223 2.54 -17.65 6.47
CA ALA A 223 2.71 -18.93 5.77
C ALA A 223 3.75 -19.86 6.39
N TYR A 224 4.83 -19.30 6.91
CA TYR A 224 5.90 -20.06 7.53
C TYR A 224 5.80 -20.12 9.05
N GLN A 225 4.71 -19.57 9.62
CA GLN A 225 4.48 -19.49 11.07
C GLN A 225 5.66 -18.84 11.80
N LEU A 226 6.12 -17.72 11.26
CA LEU A 226 7.18 -16.93 11.85
C LEU A 226 6.59 -16.01 12.93
N THR A 227 7.44 -15.57 13.86
CA THR A 227 7.06 -14.65 14.93
C THR A 227 7.71 -13.30 14.67
N LEU A 228 6.90 -12.29 14.47
CA LEU A 228 7.31 -10.90 14.43
C LEU A 228 7.46 -10.41 15.88
N LEU A 229 8.63 -9.84 16.22
CA LEU A 229 8.90 -9.29 17.54
C LEU A 229 8.43 -7.83 17.61
N GLU A 230 7.86 -7.44 18.74
CA GLU A 230 7.46 -6.07 19.01
C GLU A 230 8.68 -5.13 19.01
N ASP A 231 8.61 -4.01 18.29
CA ASP A 231 9.59 -2.92 18.33
C ASP A 231 9.36 -2.06 19.59
N ASP A 232 9.71 -2.59 20.75
CA ASP A 232 9.42 -2.02 22.07
C ASP A 232 10.12 -0.69 22.38
N LYS A 233 11.05 -0.27 21.51
CA LYS A 233 11.71 1.04 21.59
C LYS A 233 11.31 2.00 20.46
N GLN A 234 10.32 1.62 19.64
CA GLN A 234 9.85 2.42 18.50
C GLN A 234 11.02 2.91 17.64
N PHE A 235 11.88 1.96 17.26
CA PHE A 235 13.07 2.25 16.45
C PHE A 235 12.69 2.61 15.02
N PHE A 236 11.81 1.82 14.41
CA PHE A 236 11.33 2.10 13.07
C PHE A 236 10.32 3.24 13.05
N PRO A 237 10.34 4.09 12.01
CA PRO A 237 9.26 5.04 11.80
C PRO A 237 7.94 4.30 11.52
N PRO A 238 6.80 4.90 11.85
CA PRO A 238 5.49 4.31 11.55
C PRO A 238 5.23 4.31 10.04
N TYR A 239 4.71 3.20 9.56
CA TYR A 239 4.28 3.02 8.17
C TYR A 239 2.82 2.58 8.12
N ASP A 240 1.97 3.20 8.95
CA ASP A 240 0.53 2.99 8.92
C ASP A 240 -0.01 3.22 7.52
N THR A 241 -0.84 2.29 7.08
CA THR A 241 -1.37 2.28 5.73
C THR A 241 -2.76 2.86 5.68
N SER A 242 -2.95 3.84 4.79
CA SER A 242 -4.21 4.55 4.59
C SER A 242 -4.51 4.74 3.11
N MET A 243 -5.75 5.07 2.77
CA MET A 243 -6.10 5.63 1.47
C MET A 243 -6.00 7.16 1.49
N VAL A 244 -5.79 7.74 0.31
CA VAL A 244 -5.86 9.19 0.11
C VAL A 244 -6.77 9.49 -1.07
N VAL A 245 -7.66 10.47 -0.90
CA VAL A 245 -8.69 10.85 -1.87
C VAL A 245 -8.60 12.34 -2.19
N ARG A 246 -8.76 12.71 -3.45
CA ARG A 246 -8.88 14.12 -3.87
C ARG A 246 -10.20 14.69 -3.35
N ASN A 247 -10.16 15.84 -2.69
CA ASN A 247 -11.38 16.44 -2.13
C ASN A 247 -12.40 16.89 -3.19
N GLU A 248 -11.96 17.14 -4.41
CA GLU A 248 -12.84 17.37 -5.54
C GLU A 248 -13.83 16.22 -5.72
N VAL A 249 -13.34 14.99 -5.65
CA VAL A 249 -14.14 13.75 -5.76
C VAL A 249 -15.11 13.60 -4.59
N LEU A 250 -14.65 13.88 -3.36
CA LEU A 250 -15.50 13.82 -2.17
C LEU A 250 -16.59 14.92 -2.16
N ARG A 251 -16.31 16.08 -2.79
CA ARG A 251 -17.35 17.13 -2.96
C ARG A 251 -18.37 16.76 -4.02
N GLU A 252 -17.95 16.09 -5.08
CA GLU A 252 -18.83 15.65 -6.16
C GLU A 252 -19.67 14.44 -5.75
N TYR A 253 -19.08 13.50 -5.01
CA TYR A 253 -19.70 12.27 -4.53
C TYR A 253 -19.57 12.14 -3.00
N PRO A 254 -20.32 12.92 -2.19
CA PRO A 254 -20.15 12.97 -0.73
C PRO A 254 -20.34 11.62 -0.02
N GLN A 255 -21.15 10.71 -0.59
CA GLN A 255 -21.37 9.37 -0.05
C GLN A 255 -20.10 8.52 0.00
N LEU A 256 -19.09 8.83 -0.83
CA LEU A 256 -17.82 8.10 -0.83
C LEU A 256 -17.07 8.21 0.50
N GLN A 257 -17.23 9.33 1.23
CA GLN A 257 -16.62 9.49 2.55
C GLN A 257 -17.06 8.37 3.52
N GLU A 258 -18.35 8.08 3.59
CA GLU A 258 -18.90 7.04 4.45
C GLU A 258 -18.54 5.64 3.95
N ILE A 259 -18.70 5.39 2.65
CA ILE A 259 -18.41 4.10 2.01
C ILE A 259 -16.95 3.70 2.26
N LEU A 260 -16.01 4.60 2.02
CA LEU A 260 -14.58 4.35 2.17
C LEU A 260 -14.16 4.20 3.64
N SER A 261 -14.80 4.94 4.54
CA SER A 261 -14.56 4.83 5.99
C SER A 261 -14.89 3.46 6.56
N LYS A 262 -15.69 2.64 5.86
CA LYS A 262 -16.00 1.26 6.28
C LYS A 262 -14.74 0.38 6.38
N LEU A 263 -13.66 0.70 5.66
CA LEU A 263 -12.38 -0.04 5.71
C LEU A 263 -11.45 0.43 6.84
N VAL A 264 -11.69 1.60 7.43
CA VAL A 264 -10.82 2.19 8.47
C VAL A 264 -10.81 1.32 9.73
N GLY A 265 -9.62 0.96 10.21
CA GLY A 265 -9.42 0.17 11.43
C GLY A 265 -9.91 -1.29 11.33
N LYS A 266 -10.15 -1.82 10.14
CA LYS A 266 -10.78 -3.14 9.95
C LYS A 266 -9.83 -4.27 9.55
N ILE A 267 -8.61 -3.94 9.18
CA ILE A 267 -7.67 -4.92 8.64
C ILE A 267 -6.41 -4.88 9.50
N SER A 268 -6.20 -5.88 10.34
CA SER A 268 -4.96 -5.97 11.14
C SER A 268 -3.77 -6.39 10.25
N THR A 269 -2.55 -6.18 10.75
CA THR A 269 -1.31 -6.61 10.07
C THR A 269 -1.31 -8.11 9.80
N GLU A 270 -1.79 -8.94 10.75
CA GLU A 270 -1.89 -10.40 10.57
C GLU A 270 -2.93 -10.76 9.50
N LYS A 271 -4.05 -10.02 9.43
CA LYS A 271 -5.02 -10.23 8.37
C LYS A 271 -4.43 -9.88 7.02
N MET A 272 -3.69 -8.77 6.91
CA MET A 272 -3.03 -8.39 5.66
C MET A 272 -1.95 -9.40 5.25
N GLN A 273 -1.19 -9.97 6.20
CA GLN A 273 -0.26 -11.08 5.91
C GLN A 273 -0.98 -12.28 5.27
N GLN A 274 -2.17 -12.64 5.80
CA GLN A 274 -2.98 -13.74 5.23
C GLN A 274 -3.42 -13.42 3.80
N LEU A 275 -3.94 -12.21 3.56
CA LEU A 275 -4.39 -11.77 2.24
C LEU A 275 -3.23 -11.72 1.24
N ASN A 276 -2.08 -11.19 1.64
CA ASN A 276 -0.86 -11.18 0.83
C ASN A 276 -0.37 -12.59 0.51
N TYR A 277 -0.48 -13.54 1.44
CA TYR A 277 -0.14 -14.92 1.16
C TYR A 277 -1.08 -15.59 0.16
N GLU A 278 -2.37 -15.27 0.19
CA GLU A 278 -3.30 -15.75 -0.85
C GLU A 278 -2.87 -15.28 -2.24
N ALA A 279 -2.42 -14.02 -2.37
CA ALA A 279 -1.94 -13.47 -3.63
C ALA A 279 -0.56 -14.02 -4.03
N ASP A 280 0.45 -13.86 -3.17
CA ASP A 280 1.85 -14.13 -3.51
C ASP A 280 2.22 -15.60 -3.38
N GLY A 281 1.68 -16.28 -2.36
CA GLY A 281 1.98 -17.68 -2.06
C GLY A 281 1.09 -18.66 -2.83
N LYS A 282 -0.19 -18.32 -3.03
CA LYS A 282 -1.15 -19.18 -3.72
C LYS A 282 -1.52 -18.68 -5.12
N MET A 283 -0.93 -17.57 -5.57
CA MET A 283 -1.10 -16.98 -6.90
C MET A 283 -2.57 -16.68 -7.24
N ARG A 284 -3.34 -16.24 -6.25
CA ARG A 284 -4.74 -15.87 -6.43
C ARG A 284 -4.85 -14.41 -6.88
N GLU A 285 -5.88 -14.12 -7.67
CA GLU A 285 -6.12 -12.77 -8.17
C GLU A 285 -6.56 -11.83 -7.04
N PRO A 286 -5.97 -10.62 -6.91
CA PRO A 286 -6.33 -9.64 -5.89
C PRO A 286 -7.83 -9.29 -5.83
N ALA A 287 -8.51 -9.27 -6.99
CA ALA A 287 -9.94 -9.00 -7.05
C ALA A 287 -10.79 -10.07 -6.35
N VAL A 288 -10.40 -11.34 -6.49
CA VAL A 288 -11.11 -12.46 -5.84
C VAL A 288 -10.86 -12.44 -4.33
N ILE A 289 -9.62 -12.18 -3.91
CA ILE A 289 -9.25 -12.07 -2.49
C ILE A 289 -10.02 -10.94 -1.82
N ALA A 290 -10.08 -9.77 -2.47
CA ALA A 290 -10.83 -8.61 -1.99
C ALA A 290 -12.33 -8.92 -1.85
N GLN A 291 -12.93 -9.56 -2.85
CA GLN A 291 -14.34 -9.94 -2.83
C GLN A 291 -14.66 -10.88 -1.66
N GLU A 292 -13.89 -11.95 -1.51
CA GLU A 292 -14.08 -12.91 -0.42
C GLU A 292 -13.95 -12.21 0.96
N PHE A 293 -12.94 -11.37 1.15
CA PHE A 293 -12.78 -10.61 2.38
C PHE A 293 -14.00 -9.74 2.68
N LEU A 294 -14.51 -9.01 1.68
CA LEU A 294 -15.67 -8.13 1.84
C LEU A 294 -16.96 -8.92 2.13
N GLU A 295 -17.17 -10.06 1.45
CA GLU A 295 -18.30 -10.96 1.69
C GLU A 295 -18.26 -11.61 3.08
N GLU A 296 -17.11 -12.16 3.48
CA GLU A 296 -16.91 -12.82 4.78
C GLU A 296 -17.09 -11.87 5.98
N ASN A 297 -16.84 -10.57 5.78
CA ASN A 297 -16.97 -9.54 6.82
C ASN A 297 -18.23 -8.67 6.66
N ASP A 298 -19.21 -9.14 5.87
CA ASP A 298 -20.54 -8.52 5.75
C ASP A 298 -20.57 -7.09 5.19
N TYR A 299 -19.56 -6.68 4.40
CA TYR A 299 -19.47 -5.33 3.84
C TYR A 299 -20.56 -5.02 2.80
N PHE A 300 -21.17 -6.02 2.22
CA PHE A 300 -22.23 -5.90 1.21
C PHE A 300 -23.64 -6.02 1.81
N LYS A 301 -23.81 -5.76 3.10
CA LYS A 301 -25.11 -5.64 3.73
C LYS A 301 -25.56 -4.20 3.78
N GLU A 302 -26.77 -3.92 3.33
CA GLU A 302 -27.45 -2.67 3.61
C GLU A 302 -27.73 -2.57 5.12
N GLU A 303 -27.40 -1.45 5.74
CA GLU A 303 -27.83 -1.18 7.12
C GLU A 303 -29.36 -1.00 7.09
N GLU A 304 -30.09 -1.86 7.83
CA GLU A 304 -31.56 -1.79 7.97
C GLU A 304 -32.01 -0.52 8.75
#